data_4c49eb29e6f81649a690b9b7f3994ec2
#
_entry.id   4c49eb29e6f81649a690b9b7f3994ec2
#
_cell.length_a   1.000
_cell.length_b   1.000
_cell.length_c   1.000
_cell.angle_alpha   90.00
_cell.angle_beta   90.00
_cell.angle_gamma   90.00
#
_symmetry.space_group_name_H-M   'P 1'
#
loop_
_entity.id
_entity.type
_entity.pdbx_description
1 polymer ?
#
loop_
_entity_poly.entity_id
_entity_poly.type
_entity_poly.pdbx_seq_one_letter_code
_entity_poly.pdbx_strand_id
1 'polypeptide(L)'
;MRYIRIFPIIIGLSILFGVAFTGLVIAPRVAPEVVRTPSPGLVAYSPTEKHGRQIYVREGCVYCHSQQVRNVKADSNLAAGFGVSKAGDYYYDSPHLLGTSRQGPDLSNEGRIWRRSIGASAREYLIGHFINPRQYNPNSIMPAFDYLSEQELSDLTDYIQSLGAWKDNIPPTEAAS
;
A
#
# COMPACT_ATOMS: atom_id res chain seq x y z
N MET A 1 -5.81 -57.73 -11.73
CA MET A 1 -5.89 -56.39 -11.15
C MET A 1 -4.51 -55.75 -11.08
N ARG A 2 -4.20 -54.70 -11.85
CA ARG A 2 -2.94 -53.93 -11.71
C ARG A 2 -3.07 -53.07 -10.48
N TYR A 3 -2.34 -53.37 -9.43
CA TYR A 3 -2.22 -52.49 -8.28
C TYR A 3 -1.56 -51.19 -8.74
N ILE A 4 -2.31 -50.05 -8.74
CA ILE A 4 -1.74 -48.73 -8.92
C ILE A 4 -0.77 -48.54 -7.77
N ARG A 5 0.52 -48.40 -8.06
CA ARG A 5 1.54 -48.11 -7.05
C ARG A 5 1.39 -46.68 -6.63
N ILE A 6 0.65 -46.40 -5.54
CA ILE A 6 0.37 -45.07 -5.01
C ILE A 6 1.64 -44.42 -4.48
N PHE A 7 2.57 -45.20 -3.94
CA PHE A 7 3.82 -44.69 -3.38
C PHE A 7 4.64 -43.78 -4.32
N PRO A 8 4.92 -44.12 -5.57
CA PRO A 8 5.65 -43.24 -6.49
C PRO A 8 4.92 -41.92 -6.73
N ILE A 9 3.59 -41.93 -6.77
CA ILE A 9 2.78 -40.74 -6.96
C ILE A 9 2.89 -39.83 -5.75
N ILE A 10 2.76 -40.38 -4.54
CA ILE A 10 2.91 -39.62 -3.28
C ILE A 10 4.32 -39.03 -3.20
N ILE A 11 5.36 -39.79 -3.50
CA ILE A 11 6.73 -39.30 -3.49
C ILE A 11 6.90 -38.15 -4.49
N GLY A 12 6.43 -38.33 -5.72
CA GLY A 12 6.51 -37.29 -6.76
C GLY A 12 5.80 -36.00 -6.36
N LEU A 13 4.58 -36.12 -5.85
CA LEU A 13 3.82 -34.95 -5.34
C LEU A 13 4.51 -34.27 -4.15
N SER A 14 5.08 -35.06 -3.23
CA SER A 14 5.80 -34.49 -2.08
C SER A 14 7.07 -33.75 -2.50
N ILE A 15 7.80 -34.25 -3.49
CA ILE A 15 8.97 -33.56 -4.04
C ILE A 15 8.54 -32.25 -4.71
N LEU A 16 7.53 -32.30 -5.59
CA LEU A 16 7.02 -31.11 -6.27
C LEU A 16 6.53 -30.06 -5.29
N PHE A 17 5.77 -30.48 -4.28
CA PHE A 17 5.31 -29.58 -3.21
C PHE A 17 6.50 -28.98 -2.43
N GLY A 18 7.48 -29.81 -2.06
CA GLY A 18 8.67 -29.35 -1.34
C GLY A 18 9.47 -28.32 -2.13
N VAL A 19 9.67 -28.53 -3.42
CA VAL A 19 10.35 -27.58 -4.31
C VAL A 19 9.55 -26.27 -4.42
N ALA A 20 8.25 -26.38 -4.70
CA ALA A 20 7.38 -25.20 -4.80
C ALA A 20 7.30 -24.43 -3.48
N PHE A 21 7.13 -25.12 -2.35
CA PHE A 21 7.08 -24.50 -1.03
C PHE A 21 8.40 -23.80 -0.69
N THR A 22 9.53 -24.47 -0.94
CA THR A 22 10.84 -23.87 -0.71
C THR A 22 11.06 -22.64 -1.58
N GLY A 23 10.76 -22.71 -2.88
CA GLY A 23 10.98 -21.61 -3.81
C GLY A 23 10.02 -20.44 -3.64
N LEU A 24 8.75 -20.70 -3.32
CA LEU A 24 7.72 -19.66 -3.27
C LEU A 24 7.44 -19.12 -1.85
N VAL A 25 7.75 -19.91 -0.82
CA VAL A 25 7.47 -19.51 0.57
C VAL A 25 8.75 -19.26 1.36
N ILE A 26 9.69 -20.21 1.34
CA ILE A 26 10.89 -20.12 2.17
C ILE A 26 11.92 -19.15 1.55
N ALA A 27 12.26 -19.33 0.27
CA ALA A 27 13.28 -18.51 -0.37
C ALA A 27 12.97 -16.99 -0.30
N PRO A 28 11.75 -16.51 -0.59
CA PRO A 28 11.44 -15.08 -0.43
C PRO A 28 11.53 -14.57 1.01
N ARG A 29 11.32 -15.45 1.99
CA ARG A 29 11.43 -15.06 3.41
C ARG A 29 12.85 -14.89 3.90
N VAL A 30 13.81 -15.50 3.25
CA VAL A 30 15.22 -15.46 3.63
C VAL A 30 16.10 -14.69 2.67
N ALA A 31 15.55 -14.35 1.48
CA ALA A 31 16.25 -13.55 0.48
C ALA A 31 16.42 -12.10 0.99
N PRO A 32 17.64 -11.60 1.14
CA PRO A 32 17.87 -10.25 1.66
C PRO A 32 17.31 -9.15 0.75
N GLU A 33 17.19 -9.40 -0.54
CA GLU A 33 16.67 -8.46 -1.52
C GLU A 33 15.14 -8.26 -1.41
N VAL A 34 14.42 -9.27 -0.90
CA VAL A 34 12.95 -9.25 -0.77
C VAL A 34 12.54 -8.78 0.62
N VAL A 35 13.38 -9.01 1.61
CA VAL A 35 13.00 -8.81 2.99
C VAL A 35 13.99 -7.92 3.66
N ARG A 36 13.56 -6.72 4.12
CA ARG A 36 13.81 -6.58 5.51
C ARG A 36 14.65 -5.44 5.98
N THR A 37 14.92 -4.50 5.11
CA THR A 37 15.29 -3.18 5.60
C THR A 37 14.18 -2.21 5.23
N PRO A 38 13.70 -1.39 6.15
CA PRO A 38 12.79 -0.32 5.79
C PRO A 38 13.49 0.60 4.79
N SER A 39 12.72 1.13 3.84
CA SER A 39 13.23 2.16 2.95
C SER A 39 13.80 3.33 3.76
N PRO A 40 14.88 4.01 3.29
CA PRO A 40 15.48 5.14 3.99
C PRO A 40 14.40 6.18 4.35
N GLY A 41 14.42 6.66 5.59
CA GLY A 41 13.42 7.63 6.09
C GLY A 41 12.06 7.07 6.46
N LEU A 42 11.75 5.80 6.16
CA LEU A 42 10.49 5.18 6.55
C LEU A 42 10.45 4.99 8.08
N VAL A 43 9.35 5.43 8.67
CA VAL A 43 9.08 5.27 10.11
C VAL A 43 7.83 4.43 10.34
N ALA A 44 7.75 3.77 11.50
CA ALA A 44 6.57 3.01 11.88
C ALA A 44 5.39 3.95 12.13
N TYR A 45 4.20 3.50 11.78
CA TYR A 45 2.97 4.26 12.01
C TYR A 45 2.77 4.59 13.49
N SER A 46 2.38 5.83 13.76
CA SER A 46 1.88 6.27 15.05
C SER A 46 0.58 5.54 15.44
N PRO A 47 0.13 5.63 16.69
CA PRO A 47 -1.15 5.03 17.11
C PRO A 47 -2.35 5.53 16.29
N THR A 48 -2.41 6.83 15.97
CA THR A 48 -3.49 7.43 15.17
C THR A 48 -3.45 6.97 13.72
N GLU A 49 -2.27 6.91 13.10
CA GLU A 49 -2.09 6.38 11.75
C GLU A 49 -2.43 4.89 11.65
N LYS A 50 -2.10 4.09 12.68
CA LYS A 50 -2.52 2.68 12.76
C LYS A 50 -4.03 2.53 12.84
N HIS A 51 -4.68 3.35 13.64
CA HIS A 51 -6.14 3.35 13.73
C HIS A 51 -6.76 3.83 12.42
N GLY A 52 -6.23 4.88 11.80
CA GLY A 52 -6.65 5.33 10.47
C GLY A 52 -6.48 4.25 9.40
N ARG A 53 -5.38 3.48 9.47
CA ARG A 53 -5.18 2.32 8.59
C ARG A 53 -6.21 1.21 8.81
N GLN A 54 -6.64 0.96 10.05
CA GLN A 54 -7.71 0.01 10.33
C GLN A 54 -9.05 0.48 9.75
N ILE A 55 -9.35 1.78 9.85
CA ILE A 55 -10.52 2.38 9.23
C ILE A 55 -10.45 2.24 7.70
N TYR A 56 -9.33 2.55 7.08
CA TYR A 56 -9.09 2.37 5.63
C TYR A 56 -9.42 0.95 5.15
N VAL A 57 -9.03 -0.07 5.92
CA VAL A 57 -9.33 -1.47 5.62
C VAL A 57 -10.80 -1.78 5.87
N ARG A 58 -11.35 -1.34 6.98
CA ARG A 58 -12.75 -1.56 7.38
C ARG A 58 -13.73 -0.99 6.37
N GLU A 59 -13.46 0.22 5.91
CA GLU A 59 -14.31 0.92 4.93
C GLU A 59 -14.08 0.46 3.48
N GLY A 60 -13.12 -0.43 3.26
CA GLY A 60 -12.90 -1.04 1.95
C GLY A 60 -12.22 -0.12 0.92
N CYS A 61 -11.53 0.93 1.34
CA CYS A 61 -10.83 1.87 0.46
C CYS A 61 -9.85 1.16 -0.50
N VAL A 62 -9.24 0.05 -0.05
CA VAL A 62 -8.30 -0.77 -0.81
C VAL A 62 -8.92 -1.40 -2.08
N TYR A 63 -10.26 -1.50 -2.16
CA TYR A 63 -10.92 -2.05 -3.35
C TYR A 63 -10.96 -1.08 -4.53
N CYS A 64 -10.89 0.23 -4.25
CA CYS A 64 -10.91 1.27 -5.27
C CYS A 64 -9.57 2.00 -5.44
N HIS A 65 -8.70 1.95 -4.41
CA HIS A 65 -7.40 2.61 -4.39
C HIS A 65 -6.27 1.59 -4.28
N SER A 66 -5.22 1.80 -5.07
CA SER A 66 -3.95 1.09 -4.87
C SER A 66 -2.99 1.94 -4.02
N GLN A 67 -2.03 1.27 -3.41
CA GLN A 67 -0.89 1.88 -2.72
C GLN A 67 0.41 1.28 -3.27
N GLN A 68 0.54 1.26 -4.60
CA GLN A 68 1.71 0.68 -5.27
C GLN A 68 1.95 1.35 -6.61
N VAL A 69 3.07 2.03 -6.77
CA VAL A 69 3.58 2.48 -8.07
C VAL A 69 4.44 1.37 -8.68
N ARG A 70 3.98 0.77 -9.77
CA ARG A 70 4.64 -0.36 -10.44
C ARG A 70 5.64 0.13 -11.47
N ASN A 71 6.65 -0.70 -11.77
CA ASN A 71 7.60 -0.44 -12.86
C ASN A 71 7.00 -0.85 -14.22
N VAL A 72 5.92 -0.19 -14.63
CA VAL A 72 5.24 -0.41 -15.91
C VAL A 72 4.89 0.92 -16.58
N LYS A 73 4.79 0.92 -17.91
CA LYS A 73 4.47 2.13 -18.69
C LYS A 73 3.21 2.86 -18.19
N ALA A 74 2.20 2.11 -17.77
CA ALA A 74 0.95 2.68 -17.25
C ALA A 74 1.13 3.53 -15.98
N ASP A 75 2.15 3.24 -15.19
CA ASP A 75 2.46 3.95 -13.94
C ASP A 75 3.58 4.99 -14.09
N SER A 76 4.06 5.26 -15.30
CA SER A 76 5.20 6.18 -15.53
C SER A 76 4.96 7.59 -14.97
N ASN A 77 3.72 8.09 -15.08
CA ASN A 77 3.35 9.41 -14.53
C ASN A 77 3.35 9.41 -12.99
N LEU A 78 2.93 8.30 -12.37
CA LEU A 78 2.95 8.13 -10.91
C LEU A 78 4.38 7.98 -10.39
N ALA A 79 5.26 7.35 -11.17
CA ALA A 79 6.68 7.23 -10.84
C ALA A 79 7.44 8.56 -11.01
N ALA A 80 6.93 9.47 -11.84
CA ALA A 80 7.58 10.76 -12.11
C ALA A 80 7.66 11.61 -10.83
N GLY A 81 8.86 11.80 -10.32
CA GLY A 81 9.14 12.57 -9.09
C GLY A 81 8.91 11.84 -7.77
N PHE A 82 8.37 10.61 -7.77
CA PHE A 82 8.11 9.84 -6.54
C PHE A 82 8.76 8.46 -6.55
N GLY A 83 9.17 7.96 -7.71
CA GLY A 83 9.78 6.65 -7.88
C GLY A 83 8.77 5.49 -7.86
N VAL A 84 9.26 4.32 -8.26
CA VAL A 84 8.54 3.04 -8.19
C VAL A 84 8.55 2.54 -6.75
N SER A 85 7.46 1.89 -6.33
CA SER A 85 7.38 1.29 -5.00
C SER A 85 8.39 0.16 -4.83
N LYS A 86 9.08 0.14 -3.71
CA LYS A 86 10.07 -0.87 -3.32
C LYS A 86 9.52 -1.74 -2.19
N ALA A 87 10.05 -2.94 -2.02
CA ALA A 87 9.64 -3.84 -0.94
C ALA A 87 9.81 -3.21 0.46
N GLY A 88 10.88 -2.44 0.66
CA GLY A 88 11.15 -1.72 1.90
C GLY A 88 10.12 -0.65 2.27
N ASP A 89 9.35 -0.13 1.29
CA ASP A 89 8.30 0.87 1.54
C ASP A 89 7.15 0.31 2.40
N TYR A 90 6.99 -1.01 2.40
CA TYR A 90 5.92 -1.73 3.11
C TYR A 90 6.43 -2.47 4.36
N TYR A 91 7.63 -2.15 4.84
CA TYR A 91 8.27 -2.88 5.93
C TYR A 91 7.40 -2.98 7.20
N TYR A 92 6.66 -1.92 7.52
CA TYR A 92 5.77 -1.86 8.68
C TYR A 92 4.32 -2.26 8.37
N ASP A 93 4.02 -2.60 7.11
CA ASP A 93 2.66 -2.99 6.70
C ASP A 93 2.40 -4.49 6.92
N SER A 94 1.30 -4.78 7.62
CA SER A 94 0.79 -6.14 7.77
C SER A 94 -0.74 -6.11 7.93
N PRO A 95 -1.49 -6.65 6.95
CA PRO A 95 -1.09 -7.08 5.61
C PRO A 95 -0.70 -5.90 4.72
N HIS A 96 0.00 -6.16 3.60
CA HIS A 96 0.28 -5.13 2.59
C HIS A 96 -1.01 -4.73 1.86
N LEU A 97 -1.28 -3.42 1.76
CA LEU A 97 -2.49 -2.89 1.14
C LEU A 97 -2.23 -2.41 -0.29
N LEU A 98 -1.58 -3.22 -1.12
CA LEU A 98 -1.17 -2.83 -2.46
C LEU A 98 -2.33 -2.40 -3.35
N GLY A 99 -3.49 -3.06 -3.19
CA GLY A 99 -4.66 -2.86 -4.03
C GLY A 99 -4.52 -3.48 -5.42
N THR A 100 -5.65 -3.79 -6.05
CA THR A 100 -5.69 -4.41 -7.39
C THR A 100 -6.46 -3.57 -8.40
N SER A 101 -7.18 -2.58 -7.94
CA SER A 101 -8.02 -1.70 -8.75
C SER A 101 -7.65 -0.22 -8.50
N ARG A 102 -7.85 0.61 -9.52
CA ARG A 102 -7.70 2.06 -9.47
C ARG A 102 -8.93 2.73 -10.06
N GLN A 103 -10.08 2.50 -9.44
CA GLN A 103 -11.28 3.29 -9.70
C GLN A 103 -11.11 4.71 -9.15
N GLY A 104 -10.39 4.83 -8.04
CA GLY A 104 -9.78 6.05 -7.54
C GLY A 104 -8.27 6.11 -7.83
N PRO A 105 -7.58 7.20 -7.47
CA PRO A 105 -6.14 7.34 -7.67
C PRO A 105 -5.33 6.35 -6.82
N ASP A 106 -4.04 6.16 -7.19
CA ASP A 106 -3.06 5.51 -6.33
C ASP A 106 -2.71 6.42 -5.15
N LEU A 107 -2.68 5.87 -3.94
CA LEU A 107 -2.47 6.65 -2.71
C LEU A 107 -1.05 6.54 -2.15
N SER A 108 -0.13 5.80 -2.80
CA SER A 108 1.24 5.56 -2.29
C SER A 108 2.00 6.83 -1.90
N ASN A 109 1.68 7.95 -2.51
CA ASN A 109 2.38 9.22 -2.31
C ASN A 109 1.44 10.38 -1.95
N GLU A 110 0.20 10.07 -1.55
CA GLU A 110 -0.83 11.09 -1.29
C GLU A 110 -0.41 12.11 -0.24
N GLY A 111 0.14 11.67 0.88
CA GLY A 111 0.60 12.57 1.91
C GLY A 111 1.67 13.56 1.42
N ARG A 112 2.54 13.12 0.51
CA ARG A 112 3.54 13.97 -0.11
C ARG A 112 2.95 14.92 -1.14
N ILE A 113 2.02 14.43 -1.97
CA ILE A 113 1.33 15.22 -3.01
C ILE A 113 0.57 16.37 -2.36
N TRP A 114 -0.27 16.11 -1.37
CA TRP A 114 -1.07 17.13 -0.71
C TRP A 114 -0.24 18.13 0.07
N ARG A 115 0.80 17.67 0.77
CA ARG A 115 1.71 18.56 1.49
C ARG A 115 2.37 19.57 0.56
N ARG A 116 2.74 19.15 -0.65
CA ARG A 116 3.38 20.02 -1.64
C ARG A 116 2.40 20.93 -2.38
N SER A 117 1.17 20.47 -2.61
CA SER A 117 0.18 21.21 -3.41
C SER A 117 -0.58 22.26 -2.61
N ILE A 118 -1.09 21.92 -1.43
CA ILE A 118 -1.95 22.80 -0.62
C ILE A 118 -1.51 22.95 0.84
N GLY A 119 -0.40 22.30 1.24
CA GLY A 119 0.20 22.49 2.54
C GLY A 119 -0.73 22.18 3.71
N ALA A 120 -0.92 23.15 4.61
CA ALA A 120 -1.72 23.00 5.82
C ALA A 120 -3.21 22.70 5.53
N SER A 121 -3.76 23.17 4.42
CA SER A 121 -5.15 22.92 4.02
C SER A 121 -5.41 21.48 3.56
N ALA A 122 -4.37 20.64 3.43
CA ALA A 122 -4.52 19.25 3.02
C ALA A 122 -5.41 18.44 3.97
N ARG A 123 -5.34 18.72 5.26
CA ARG A 123 -6.15 18.03 6.27
C ARG A 123 -7.64 18.33 6.10
N GLU A 124 -7.99 19.59 5.98
CA GLU A 124 -9.39 20.03 5.78
C GLU A 124 -9.96 19.50 4.47
N TYR A 125 -9.14 19.54 3.41
CA TYR A 125 -9.51 18.98 2.12
C TYR A 125 -9.82 17.48 2.22
N LEU A 126 -8.96 16.68 2.86
CA LEU A 126 -9.15 15.23 2.98
C LEU A 126 -10.40 14.90 3.79
N ILE A 127 -10.60 15.54 4.93
CA ILE A 127 -11.80 15.36 5.77
C ILE A 127 -13.06 15.70 4.95
N GLY A 128 -13.08 16.84 4.28
CA GLY A 128 -14.21 17.25 3.47
C GLY A 128 -14.44 16.30 2.29
N HIS A 129 -13.35 15.80 1.67
CA HIS A 129 -13.43 14.83 0.60
C HIS A 129 -14.01 13.48 1.04
N PHE A 130 -13.72 13.02 2.26
CA PHE A 130 -14.33 11.81 2.82
C PHE A 130 -15.81 12.02 3.09
N ILE A 131 -16.20 13.17 3.62
CA ILE A 131 -17.60 13.48 3.95
C ILE A 131 -18.43 13.65 2.68
N ASN A 132 -17.92 14.39 1.68
CA ASN A 132 -18.64 14.67 0.44
C ASN A 132 -17.69 14.72 -0.78
N PRO A 133 -17.32 13.56 -1.35
CA PRO A 133 -16.41 13.51 -2.50
C PRO A 133 -16.91 14.31 -3.72
N ARG A 134 -18.22 14.37 -3.93
CA ARG A 134 -18.83 15.07 -5.07
C ARG A 134 -18.75 16.58 -4.96
N GLN A 135 -18.53 17.13 -3.79
CA GLN A 135 -18.25 18.57 -3.61
C GLN A 135 -16.94 18.97 -4.31
N TYR A 136 -15.96 18.06 -4.34
CA TYR A 136 -14.63 18.29 -4.92
C TYR A 136 -14.55 17.81 -6.37
N ASN A 137 -15.24 16.73 -6.69
CA ASN A 137 -15.36 16.20 -8.05
C ASN A 137 -16.81 15.73 -8.29
N PRO A 138 -17.63 16.50 -9.02
CA PRO A 138 -19.04 16.14 -9.27
C PRO A 138 -19.25 14.76 -9.89
N ASN A 139 -18.24 14.24 -10.61
CA ASN A 139 -18.28 12.94 -11.25
C ASN A 139 -17.69 11.81 -10.37
N SER A 140 -17.39 12.10 -9.12
CA SER A 140 -16.81 11.09 -8.21
C SER A 140 -17.78 9.93 -7.98
N ILE A 141 -17.25 8.71 -8.12
CA ILE A 141 -17.93 7.46 -7.75
C ILE A 141 -17.58 7.02 -6.33
N MET A 142 -16.67 7.74 -5.67
CA MET A 142 -16.31 7.47 -4.27
C MET A 142 -17.56 7.66 -3.40
N PRO A 143 -17.89 6.70 -2.52
CA PRO A 143 -18.99 6.88 -1.56
C PRO A 143 -18.66 7.97 -0.53
N ALA A 144 -19.68 8.55 0.06
CA ALA A 144 -19.53 9.44 1.21
C ALA A 144 -19.33 8.60 2.49
N PHE A 145 -18.45 9.07 3.37
CA PHE A 145 -18.16 8.48 4.67
C PHE A 145 -18.54 9.44 5.80
N ASP A 146 -19.65 10.15 5.62
CA ASP A 146 -20.19 11.15 6.53
C ASP A 146 -20.74 10.58 7.85
N TYR A 147 -20.86 9.25 7.91
CA TYR A 147 -21.24 8.50 9.12
C TYR A 147 -20.05 8.22 10.07
N LEU A 148 -18.81 8.45 9.63
CA LEU A 148 -17.64 8.32 10.49
C LEU A 148 -17.59 9.42 11.52
N SER A 149 -17.17 9.10 12.75
CA SER A 149 -16.94 10.10 13.78
C SER A 149 -15.80 11.06 13.41
N GLU A 150 -15.78 12.23 14.01
CA GLU A 150 -14.70 13.21 13.82
C GLU A 150 -13.32 12.63 14.12
N GLN A 151 -13.22 11.77 15.15
CA GLN A 151 -11.97 11.10 15.49
C GLN A 151 -11.55 10.10 14.41
N GLU A 152 -12.49 9.32 13.88
CA GLU A 152 -12.19 8.38 12.79
C GLU A 152 -11.78 9.08 11.50
N LEU A 153 -12.45 10.17 11.14
CA LEU A 153 -12.07 11.02 10.00
C LEU A 153 -10.67 11.63 10.21
N SER A 154 -10.38 12.06 11.43
CA SER A 154 -9.07 12.58 11.81
C SER A 154 -7.97 11.54 11.66
N ASP A 155 -8.17 10.34 12.22
CA ASP A 155 -7.17 9.27 12.20
C ASP A 155 -6.97 8.70 10.79
N LEU A 156 -8.06 8.56 10.02
CA LEU A 156 -7.99 8.20 8.60
C LEU A 156 -7.17 9.22 7.81
N THR A 157 -7.38 10.52 8.09
CA THR A 157 -6.60 11.59 7.47
C THR A 157 -5.12 11.50 7.83
N ASP A 158 -4.79 11.23 9.10
CA ASP A 158 -3.40 11.04 9.54
C ASP A 158 -2.74 9.90 8.77
N TYR A 159 -3.45 8.78 8.62
CA TYR A 159 -2.96 7.66 7.82
C TYR A 159 -2.70 8.04 6.36
N ILE A 160 -3.66 8.68 5.68
CA ILE A 160 -3.47 9.07 4.27
C ILE A 160 -2.33 10.09 4.12
N GLN A 161 -2.20 11.03 5.07
CA GLN A 161 -1.11 12.01 5.07
C GLN A 161 0.26 11.39 5.37
N SER A 162 0.33 10.22 6.00
CA SER A 162 1.59 9.50 6.21
C SER A 162 2.11 8.81 4.95
N LEU A 163 1.21 8.47 4.00
CA LEU A 163 1.57 7.73 2.79
C LEU A 163 2.54 8.52 1.91
N GLY A 164 3.74 7.99 1.77
CA GLY A 164 4.83 8.58 0.99
C GLY A 164 5.48 9.80 1.63
N ALA A 165 4.99 10.32 2.75
CA ALA A 165 5.50 11.52 3.40
C ALA A 165 6.97 11.40 3.82
N TRP A 166 7.38 10.21 4.25
CA TRP A 166 8.75 9.88 4.64
C TRP A 166 9.77 10.06 3.51
N LYS A 167 9.35 10.01 2.25
CA LYS A 167 10.22 10.21 1.08
C LYS A 167 10.79 11.62 0.98
N ASP A 168 10.20 12.60 1.65
CA ASP A 168 10.74 13.95 1.72
C ASP A 168 11.97 14.05 2.66
N ASN A 169 12.18 13.05 3.51
CA ASN A 169 13.29 12.99 4.44
C ASN A 169 14.50 12.21 3.88
N ILE A 170 14.42 11.72 2.63
CA ILE A 170 15.53 10.99 2.00
C ILE A 170 16.56 12.00 1.47
N PRO A 171 17.84 11.87 1.84
CA PRO A 171 18.89 12.70 1.25
C PRO A 171 18.95 12.55 -0.28
N PRO A 172 19.21 13.61 -1.04
CA PRO A 172 19.27 13.56 -2.52
C PRO A 172 20.20 12.48 -3.09
N THR A 173 21.25 12.11 -2.34
CA THR A 173 22.23 11.08 -2.72
C THR A 173 21.68 9.66 -2.70
N GLU A 174 20.62 9.39 -1.93
CA GLU A 174 19.99 8.06 -1.80
C GLU A 174 18.70 7.93 -2.60
N ALA A 175 18.15 9.04 -3.08
CA ALA A 175 16.91 9.05 -3.85
C ALA A 175 17.10 8.52 -5.30
N ALA A 176 18.33 8.41 -5.78
CA ALA A 176 18.67 8.04 -7.16
C ALA A 176 19.13 6.58 -7.33
N SER A 177 19.20 5.79 -6.26
CA SER A 177 19.52 4.36 -6.26
C SER A 177 18.22 3.53 -6.11
#